data_a41e16d6d896febd9c0c442babf31158
#
_entry.id   a41e16d6d896febd9c0c442babf31158
#
_cell.length_a   1.000
_cell.length_b   1.000
_cell.length_c   1.000
_cell.angle_alpha   90.00
_cell.angle_beta   90.00
_cell.angle_gamma   90.00
#
_symmetry.space_group_name_H-M   'P 1'
#
loop_
_entity.id
_entity.type
_entity.pdbx_description
1 polymer ?
#
loop_
_entity_poly.entity_id
_entity_poly.type
_entity_poly.pdbx_seq_one_letter_code
_entity_poly.pdbx_strand_id
1 'polypeptide(L)'
;MACKFRVCHNLKKKEDVKMIKAGIIGATGYAGAELVRILMGHPSVEIKWYGSRSYIDKKYADVYRNMFEIVEDTCLDDNIEELAKQVDVIFTATPQGFLGSVLNEKILSETKVIDLSADYRIKDVATYEKWYKIEHKSPQFIEEAVYGLCEINREKVKNARLVANPGCYTTCSILTAYPLVKEGLIDANTLIVDAKSGTSGAGRGAKVNNLFCEVNENMKAYGVATHRHTPEIEEQLGYAAGKEITISFTPHLVPMNRGILATCLLYTSPSPRD
;
A
#
# COMPACT_ATOMS: atom_id res chain seq x y z
N MET A 1 37.73 -7.46 17.81
CA MET A 1 37.91 -6.13 17.18
C MET A 1 36.58 -5.72 16.54
N ALA A 2 35.81 -4.90 17.21
CA ALA A 2 34.50 -4.46 16.74
C ALA A 2 34.69 -3.23 15.83
N CYS A 3 34.37 -3.37 14.56
CA CYS A 3 34.42 -2.26 13.60
C CYS A 3 33.15 -1.41 13.78
N LYS A 4 33.28 -0.32 14.55
CA LYS A 4 32.24 0.71 14.65
C LYS A 4 32.23 1.52 13.35
N PHE A 5 31.26 1.27 12.48
CA PHE A 5 30.96 2.18 11.39
C PHE A 5 30.39 3.50 11.96
N ARG A 6 31.28 4.46 12.18
CA ARG A 6 30.89 5.85 12.39
C ARG A 6 30.50 6.47 11.07
N VAL A 7 29.22 6.57 10.79
CA VAL A 7 28.74 7.48 9.74
C VAL A 7 28.98 8.91 10.23
N CYS A 8 29.93 9.61 9.61
CA CYS A 8 30.15 11.03 9.86
C CYS A 8 28.93 11.82 9.37
N HIS A 9 28.04 12.16 10.28
CA HIS A 9 27.00 13.16 10.02
C HIS A 9 27.62 14.55 10.19
N ASN A 10 27.63 15.31 9.12
CA ASN A 10 27.86 16.76 9.16
C ASN A 10 26.76 17.40 10.02
N LEU A 11 27.13 17.80 11.23
CA LEU A 11 26.27 18.54 12.16
C LEU A 11 26.06 19.98 11.66
N LYS A 12 25.14 20.17 10.70
CA LYS A 12 24.38 21.42 10.64
C LYS A 12 23.43 21.40 11.82
N LYS A 13 23.39 22.49 12.63
CA LYS A 13 22.43 22.67 13.73
C LYS A 13 21.05 22.22 13.24
N LYS A 14 20.53 21.08 13.77
CA LYS A 14 19.14 20.68 13.60
C LYS A 14 18.32 21.71 14.38
N GLU A 15 17.50 22.49 13.70
CA GLU A 15 16.29 23.03 14.30
C GLU A 15 15.58 21.83 14.95
N ASP A 16 14.97 22.03 16.12
CA ASP A 16 14.24 20.97 16.83
C ASP A 16 13.03 20.52 15.99
N VAL A 17 13.28 19.63 15.03
CA VAL A 17 12.22 19.02 14.24
C VAL A 17 11.48 18.06 15.17
N LYS A 18 10.24 18.40 15.51
CA LYS A 18 9.36 17.51 16.29
C LYS A 18 9.31 16.15 15.58
N MET A 19 9.78 15.08 16.24
CA MET A 19 9.70 13.72 15.72
C MET A 19 8.24 13.27 15.63
N ILE A 20 7.85 12.75 14.48
CA ILE A 20 6.54 12.13 14.26
C ILE A 20 6.59 10.72 14.83
N LYS A 21 5.71 10.42 15.76
CA LYS A 21 5.56 9.09 16.33
C LYS A 21 4.69 8.23 15.43
N ALA A 22 5.21 7.11 14.98
CA ALA A 22 4.52 6.17 14.11
C ALA A 22 4.28 4.84 14.79
N GLY A 23 3.12 4.24 14.52
CA GLY A 23 2.80 2.87 14.88
C GLY A 23 2.48 2.04 13.64
N ILE A 24 2.76 0.75 13.67
CA ILE A 24 2.54 -0.13 12.52
C ILE A 24 1.74 -1.35 12.96
N ILE A 25 0.49 -1.48 12.51
CA ILE A 25 -0.31 -2.70 12.63
C ILE A 25 0.01 -3.63 11.46
N GLY A 26 0.23 -4.90 11.74
CA GLY A 26 0.68 -5.87 10.74
C GLY A 26 2.18 -5.76 10.42
N ALA A 27 2.98 -5.26 11.36
CA ALA A 27 4.43 -5.03 11.24
C ALA A 27 5.22 -6.27 10.78
N THR A 28 4.72 -7.47 11.04
CA THR A 28 5.38 -8.73 10.69
C THR A 28 4.97 -9.32 9.34
N GLY A 29 4.06 -8.67 8.58
CA GLY A 29 3.84 -8.94 7.16
C GLY A 29 4.95 -8.36 6.29
N TYR A 30 4.99 -8.72 5.00
CA TYR A 30 6.02 -8.17 4.08
C TYR A 30 5.90 -6.65 3.91
N ALA A 31 4.68 -6.11 3.75
CA ALA A 31 4.46 -4.68 3.67
C ALA A 31 4.83 -3.96 4.97
N GLY A 32 4.45 -4.54 6.13
CA GLY A 32 4.80 -4.00 7.44
C GLY A 32 6.31 -3.99 7.68
N ALA A 33 7.01 -5.06 7.34
CA ALA A 33 8.46 -5.14 7.48
C ALA A 33 9.19 -4.11 6.58
N GLU A 34 8.66 -3.84 5.40
CA GLU A 34 9.21 -2.81 4.52
C GLU A 34 8.94 -1.41 5.06
N LEU A 35 7.77 -1.15 5.66
CA LEU A 35 7.48 0.08 6.40
C LEU A 35 8.47 0.29 7.55
N VAL A 36 8.70 -0.74 8.37
CA VAL A 36 9.71 -0.68 9.45
C VAL A 36 11.06 -0.26 8.90
N ARG A 37 11.54 -0.93 7.84
CA ARG A 37 12.84 -0.63 7.22
C ARG A 37 12.93 0.81 6.71
N ILE A 38 11.87 1.31 6.06
CA ILE A 38 11.83 2.67 5.50
C ILE A 38 11.76 3.71 6.62
N LEU A 39 10.87 3.52 7.58
CA LEU A 39 10.63 4.50 8.65
C LEU A 39 11.79 4.59 9.62
N MET A 40 12.51 3.51 9.89
CA MET A 40 13.75 3.54 10.68
C MET A 40 14.84 4.43 10.06
N GLY A 41 14.86 4.54 8.72
CA GLY A 41 15.78 5.45 8.01
C GLY A 41 15.25 6.88 7.86
N HIS A 42 14.01 7.17 8.27
CA HIS A 42 13.39 8.48 8.07
C HIS A 42 13.87 9.50 9.11
N PRO A 43 14.36 10.69 8.71
CA PRO A 43 15.02 11.64 9.62
C PRO A 43 14.10 12.29 10.65
N SER A 44 12.78 12.20 10.47
CA SER A 44 11.76 12.87 11.30
C SER A 44 10.70 11.91 11.86
N VAL A 45 10.94 10.60 11.83
CA VAL A 45 9.99 9.60 12.32
C VAL A 45 10.64 8.71 13.38
N GLU A 46 9.89 8.42 14.43
CA GLU A 46 10.20 7.43 15.44
C GLU A 46 9.10 6.36 15.45
N ILE A 47 9.45 5.09 15.26
CA ILE A 47 8.51 3.99 15.42
C ILE A 47 8.34 3.71 16.91
N LYS A 48 7.11 3.83 17.42
CA LYS A 48 6.79 3.65 18.83
C LYS A 48 6.39 2.23 19.17
N TRP A 49 5.77 1.52 18.22
CA TRP A 49 5.35 0.15 18.46
C TRP A 49 5.11 -0.62 17.15
N TYR A 50 5.16 -1.95 17.27
CA TYR A 50 5.05 -2.93 16.21
C TYR A 50 3.87 -3.88 16.54
N GLY A 51 2.70 -3.67 15.94
CA GLY A 51 1.51 -4.51 16.15
C GLY A 51 1.54 -5.78 15.31
N SER A 52 1.26 -6.93 15.93
CA SER A 52 1.19 -8.21 15.23
C SER A 52 0.37 -9.24 15.99
N ARG A 53 -0.75 -9.70 15.44
CA ARG A 53 -1.57 -10.78 16.03
C ARG A 53 -0.85 -12.12 16.16
N SER A 54 0.03 -12.42 15.21
CA SER A 54 0.68 -13.74 15.15
C SER A 54 1.90 -13.86 16.05
N TYR A 55 2.42 -12.74 16.55
CA TYR A 55 3.69 -12.70 17.26
C TYR A 55 3.64 -11.78 18.50
N ILE A 56 2.47 -11.72 19.17
CA ILE A 56 2.32 -10.94 20.41
C ILE A 56 3.39 -11.39 21.41
N ASP A 57 4.02 -10.43 22.11
CA ASP A 57 5.09 -10.64 23.11
C ASP A 57 6.39 -11.28 22.57
N LYS A 58 6.50 -11.48 21.25
CA LYS A 58 7.75 -11.90 20.64
C LYS A 58 8.58 -10.68 20.23
N LYS A 59 9.89 -10.74 20.41
CA LYS A 59 10.78 -9.70 19.87
C LYS A 59 10.63 -9.63 18.36
N TYR A 60 10.56 -8.42 17.83
CA TYR A 60 10.48 -8.22 16.39
C TYR A 60 11.65 -8.88 15.63
N ALA A 61 12.85 -8.80 16.20
CA ALA A 61 14.06 -9.43 15.69
C ALA A 61 14.02 -10.97 15.67
N ASP A 62 13.15 -11.61 16.45
CA ASP A 62 12.94 -13.06 16.37
C ASP A 62 12.16 -13.47 15.12
N VAL A 63 11.33 -12.58 14.62
CA VAL A 63 10.58 -12.77 13.37
C VAL A 63 11.44 -12.39 12.14
N TYR A 64 12.23 -11.34 12.27
CA TYR A 64 13.10 -10.79 11.22
C TYR A 64 14.54 -10.71 11.74
N ARG A 65 15.31 -11.78 11.55
CA ARG A 65 16.68 -11.91 12.06
C ARG A 65 17.67 -10.84 11.59
N ASN A 66 17.41 -10.23 10.44
CA ASN A 66 18.18 -9.08 9.95
C ASN A 66 17.99 -7.80 10.78
N MET A 67 17.04 -7.79 11.72
CA MET A 67 16.81 -6.72 12.68
C MET A 67 17.42 -6.99 14.07
N PHE A 68 18.21 -8.06 14.20
CA PHE A 68 18.91 -8.41 15.45
C PHE A 68 19.83 -7.27 15.90
N GLU A 69 19.78 -6.90 17.17
CA GLU A 69 20.47 -5.75 17.78
C GLU A 69 20.11 -4.36 17.16
N ILE A 70 19.07 -4.32 16.29
CA ILE A 70 18.58 -3.08 15.69
C ILE A 70 17.21 -2.72 16.25
N VAL A 71 16.29 -3.70 16.36
CA VAL A 71 14.95 -3.56 16.93
C VAL A 71 14.81 -4.53 18.10
N GLU A 72 14.89 -3.99 19.31
CA GLU A 72 14.78 -4.78 20.55
C GLU A 72 13.35 -4.89 21.08
N ASP A 73 12.42 -4.14 20.48
CA ASP A 73 11.04 -4.07 20.91
C ASP A 73 10.31 -5.39 20.66
N THR A 74 9.30 -5.66 21.50
CA THR A 74 8.35 -6.76 21.32
C THR A 74 7.16 -6.34 20.47
N CYS A 75 6.59 -7.30 19.75
CA CYS A 75 5.35 -7.09 19.03
C CYS A 75 4.18 -6.98 20.02
N LEU A 76 3.35 -5.98 19.81
CA LEU A 76 2.14 -5.74 20.61
C LEU A 76 0.91 -6.38 19.96
N ASP A 77 -0.15 -6.52 20.75
CA ASP A 77 -1.49 -6.76 20.24
C ASP A 77 -1.93 -5.60 19.29
N ASP A 78 -2.92 -5.84 18.45
CA ASP A 78 -3.45 -4.86 17.51
C ASP A 78 -4.69 -4.09 18.05
N ASN A 79 -4.74 -3.82 19.36
CA ASN A 79 -5.75 -2.96 19.96
C ASN A 79 -5.52 -1.51 19.54
N ILE A 80 -5.98 -1.20 18.32
CA ILE A 80 -5.74 0.10 17.66
C ILE A 80 -6.28 1.28 18.49
N GLU A 81 -7.38 1.11 19.22
CA GLU A 81 -8.00 2.20 19.99
C GLU A 81 -7.11 2.66 21.16
N GLU A 82 -6.42 1.73 21.82
CA GLU A 82 -5.48 2.08 22.90
C GLU A 82 -4.13 2.54 22.34
N LEU A 83 -3.68 1.96 21.24
CA LEU A 83 -2.40 2.27 20.62
C LEU A 83 -2.41 3.63 19.89
N ALA A 84 -3.58 4.07 19.41
CA ALA A 84 -3.75 5.36 18.74
C ALA A 84 -3.32 6.56 19.59
N LYS A 85 -3.57 6.51 20.89
CA LYS A 85 -3.22 7.59 21.84
C LYS A 85 -1.72 7.84 21.99
N GLN A 86 -0.88 6.94 21.51
CA GLN A 86 0.56 6.96 21.71
C GLN A 86 1.34 7.53 20.52
N VAL A 87 0.66 7.74 19.38
CA VAL A 87 1.31 8.05 18.10
C VAL A 87 0.59 9.14 17.33
N ASP A 88 1.32 9.83 16.47
CA ASP A 88 0.79 10.85 15.57
C ASP A 88 0.20 10.21 14.28
N VAL A 89 0.68 9.01 13.90
CA VAL A 89 0.22 8.27 12.72
C VAL A 89 0.27 6.76 12.93
N ILE A 90 -0.76 6.06 12.45
CA ILE A 90 -0.81 4.61 12.38
C ILE A 90 -0.79 4.17 10.91
N PHE A 91 0.09 3.22 10.60
CA PHE A 91 0.05 2.47 9.35
C PHE A 91 -0.63 1.12 9.59
N THR A 92 -1.65 0.79 8.79
CA THR A 92 -2.31 -0.52 8.85
C THR A 92 -1.93 -1.36 7.63
N ALA A 93 -1.04 -2.33 7.84
CA ALA A 93 -0.60 -3.30 6.82
C ALA A 93 -1.33 -4.65 7.04
N THR A 94 -2.65 -4.62 7.05
CA THR A 94 -3.55 -5.70 7.44
C THR A 94 -4.35 -6.26 6.25
N PRO A 95 -4.95 -7.44 6.38
CA PRO A 95 -5.93 -7.92 5.40
C PRO A 95 -7.12 -6.96 5.26
N GLN A 96 -7.77 -7.01 4.09
CA GLN A 96 -9.00 -6.27 3.82
C GLN A 96 -10.10 -6.63 4.85
N GLY A 97 -10.91 -5.65 5.22
CA GLY A 97 -11.98 -5.77 6.21
C GLY A 97 -11.53 -5.57 7.66
N PHE A 98 -10.22 -5.62 7.94
CA PHE A 98 -9.74 -5.41 9.32
C PHE A 98 -9.96 -3.97 9.77
N LEU A 99 -9.40 -2.99 9.06
CA LEU A 99 -9.55 -1.59 9.46
C LEU A 99 -11.01 -1.16 9.43
N GLY A 100 -11.76 -1.58 8.40
CA GLY A 100 -13.19 -1.34 8.32
C GLY A 100 -13.99 -1.85 9.54
N SER A 101 -13.52 -2.90 10.21
CA SER A 101 -14.19 -3.47 11.39
C SER A 101 -13.87 -2.77 12.71
N VAL A 102 -12.78 -2.01 12.79
CA VAL A 102 -12.27 -1.41 14.03
C VAL A 102 -12.22 0.11 14.01
N LEU A 103 -12.19 0.73 12.82
CA LEU A 103 -12.10 2.19 12.69
C LEU A 103 -13.34 2.87 13.23
N ASN A 104 -13.11 3.88 14.03
CA ASN A 104 -14.15 4.74 14.61
C ASN A 104 -13.65 6.17 14.75
N GLU A 105 -14.57 7.10 15.07
CA GLU A 105 -14.26 8.53 15.20
C GLU A 105 -13.25 8.81 16.32
N LYS A 106 -13.24 8.01 17.39
CA LYS A 106 -12.31 8.17 18.50
C LYS A 106 -10.86 7.95 18.05
N ILE A 107 -10.60 6.93 17.23
CA ILE A 107 -9.27 6.67 16.65
C ILE A 107 -8.84 7.86 15.78
N LEU A 108 -9.71 8.33 14.87
CA LEU A 108 -9.41 9.43 13.95
C LEU A 108 -9.29 10.79 14.64
N SER A 109 -9.83 10.96 15.87
CA SER A 109 -9.61 12.16 16.67
C SER A 109 -8.26 12.19 17.37
N GLU A 110 -7.66 11.02 17.63
CA GLU A 110 -6.36 10.89 18.32
C GLU A 110 -5.18 10.86 17.35
N THR A 111 -5.33 10.21 16.20
CA THR A 111 -4.22 9.94 15.30
C THR A 111 -4.65 9.92 13.84
N LYS A 112 -3.70 10.14 12.93
CA LYS A 112 -3.90 9.90 11.49
C LYS A 112 -3.74 8.41 11.18
N VAL A 113 -4.53 7.92 10.23
CA VAL A 113 -4.46 6.51 9.77
C VAL A 113 -4.10 6.45 8.30
N ILE A 114 -3.07 5.67 7.97
CA ILE A 114 -2.68 5.35 6.60
C ILE A 114 -2.93 3.86 6.39
N ASP A 115 -3.98 3.55 5.64
CA ASP A 115 -4.41 2.18 5.40
C ASP A 115 -3.83 1.60 4.12
N LEU A 116 -3.10 0.49 4.24
CA LEU A 116 -2.56 -0.26 3.12
C LEU A 116 -3.52 -1.34 2.61
N SER A 117 -4.66 -1.56 3.30
CA SER A 117 -5.72 -2.42 2.79
C SER A 117 -6.54 -1.72 1.70
N ALA A 118 -7.58 -2.37 1.21
CA ALA A 118 -8.44 -1.80 0.18
C ALA A 118 -9.70 -1.13 0.74
N ASP A 119 -9.87 -1.11 2.06
CA ASP A 119 -11.16 -0.80 2.69
C ASP A 119 -11.71 0.59 2.32
N TYR A 120 -10.85 1.56 2.03
CA TYR A 120 -11.28 2.93 1.73
C TYR A 120 -10.84 3.46 0.36
N ARG A 121 -10.37 2.58 -0.55
CA ARG A 121 -9.84 2.99 -1.85
C ARG A 121 -10.91 3.30 -2.88
N ILE A 122 -12.00 2.51 -2.87
CA ILE A 122 -13.10 2.58 -3.83
C ILE A 122 -14.25 3.34 -3.18
N LYS A 123 -14.77 4.36 -3.86
CA LYS A 123 -15.84 5.21 -3.31
C LYS A 123 -17.20 4.53 -3.28
N ASP A 124 -17.49 3.70 -4.28
CA ASP A 124 -18.75 2.94 -4.32
C ASP A 124 -18.68 1.67 -3.48
N VAL A 125 -19.45 1.63 -2.39
CA VAL A 125 -19.52 0.50 -1.46
C VAL A 125 -19.93 -0.80 -2.17
N ALA A 126 -20.92 -0.73 -3.07
CA ALA A 126 -21.40 -1.91 -3.77
C ALA A 126 -20.31 -2.53 -4.67
N THR A 127 -19.51 -1.68 -5.32
CA THR A 127 -18.33 -2.11 -6.10
C THR A 127 -17.29 -2.75 -5.19
N TYR A 128 -16.97 -2.14 -4.05
CA TYR A 128 -16.04 -2.74 -3.09
C TYR A 128 -16.52 -4.13 -2.66
N GLU A 129 -17.75 -4.26 -2.19
CA GLU A 129 -18.32 -5.53 -1.71
C GLU A 129 -18.41 -6.59 -2.81
N LYS A 130 -18.76 -6.19 -4.04
CA LYS A 130 -18.78 -7.06 -5.21
C LYS A 130 -17.41 -7.66 -5.50
N TRP A 131 -16.34 -6.85 -5.47
CA TRP A 131 -15.00 -7.28 -5.88
C TRP A 131 -14.21 -7.94 -4.73
N TYR A 132 -14.37 -7.47 -3.50
CA TYR A 132 -13.66 -8.02 -2.34
C TYR A 132 -14.40 -9.16 -1.66
N LYS A 133 -15.71 -9.34 -1.93
CA LYS A 133 -16.59 -10.39 -1.35
C LYS A 133 -16.68 -10.31 0.18
N ILE A 134 -16.62 -9.13 0.72
CA ILE A 134 -16.77 -8.81 2.14
C ILE A 134 -17.66 -7.58 2.28
N GLU A 135 -18.45 -7.52 3.35
CA GLU A 135 -19.27 -6.37 3.72
C GLU A 135 -18.37 -5.25 4.26
N HIS A 136 -18.61 -4.01 3.83
CA HIS A 136 -17.90 -2.85 4.36
C HIS A 136 -18.49 -2.42 5.70
N LYS A 137 -17.72 -2.55 6.78
CA LYS A 137 -18.23 -2.33 8.15
C LYS A 137 -18.25 -0.87 8.61
N SER A 138 -17.59 0.04 7.92
CA SER A 138 -17.54 1.47 8.26
C SER A 138 -17.59 2.38 7.01
N PRO A 139 -18.65 2.27 6.19
CA PRO A 139 -18.76 3.03 4.93
C PRO A 139 -18.83 4.55 5.14
N GLN A 140 -19.22 5.01 6.32
CA GLN A 140 -19.32 6.43 6.67
C GLN A 140 -17.98 7.18 6.56
N PHE A 141 -16.83 6.48 6.59
CA PHE A 141 -15.51 7.09 6.46
C PHE A 141 -14.97 7.11 5.03
N ILE A 142 -15.65 6.49 4.06
CA ILE A 142 -15.18 6.41 2.67
C ILE A 142 -15.06 7.81 2.04
N GLU A 143 -16.04 8.69 2.29
CA GLU A 143 -16.04 10.02 1.69
C GLU A 143 -14.87 10.89 2.16
N GLU A 144 -14.50 10.81 3.45
CA GLU A 144 -13.38 11.57 3.96
C GLU A 144 -12.02 10.96 3.62
N ALA A 145 -11.96 9.67 3.31
CA ALA A 145 -10.73 8.99 2.98
C ALA A 145 -10.10 9.58 1.71
N VAL A 146 -8.84 10.00 1.83
CA VAL A 146 -8.08 10.51 0.70
C VAL A 146 -7.30 9.39 0.05
N TYR A 147 -7.46 9.22 -1.27
CA TYR A 147 -6.66 8.26 -2.03
C TYR A 147 -5.17 8.66 -2.02
N GLY A 148 -4.33 7.80 -1.47
CA GLY A 148 -2.97 8.10 -1.05
C GLY A 148 -1.91 8.11 -2.14
N LEU A 149 -2.27 8.23 -3.43
CA LEU A 149 -1.31 8.43 -4.51
C LEU A 149 -0.79 9.86 -4.48
N CYS A 150 0.34 10.05 -3.80
CA CYS A 150 0.88 11.38 -3.48
C CYS A 150 1.24 12.19 -4.72
N GLU A 151 1.54 11.58 -5.85
CA GLU A 151 1.87 12.23 -7.11
C GLU A 151 0.70 13.06 -7.64
N ILE A 152 -0.54 12.64 -7.36
CA ILE A 152 -1.75 13.33 -7.80
C ILE A 152 -2.55 13.99 -6.67
N ASN A 153 -2.40 13.53 -5.42
CA ASN A 153 -3.21 13.97 -4.27
C ASN A 153 -2.41 14.58 -3.12
N ARG A 154 -1.16 15.01 -3.32
CA ARG A 154 -0.23 15.48 -2.27
C ARG A 154 -0.88 16.46 -1.30
N GLU A 155 -1.54 17.50 -1.80
CA GLU A 155 -2.11 18.56 -0.96
C GLU A 155 -3.32 18.05 -0.13
N LYS A 156 -4.10 17.13 -0.69
CA LYS A 156 -5.20 16.48 0.04
C LYS A 156 -4.67 15.57 1.14
N VAL A 157 -3.63 14.78 0.85
CA VAL A 157 -3.00 13.83 1.80
C VAL A 157 -2.43 14.56 3.03
N LYS A 158 -1.84 15.76 2.85
CA LYS A 158 -1.30 16.55 3.98
C LYS A 158 -2.33 16.80 5.08
N ASN A 159 -3.58 17.04 4.69
CA ASN A 159 -4.66 17.42 5.60
C ASN A 159 -5.57 16.26 6.00
N ALA A 160 -5.37 15.08 5.41
CA ALA A 160 -6.19 13.90 5.67
C ALA A 160 -5.99 13.34 7.08
N ARG A 161 -7.08 12.87 7.70
CA ARG A 161 -7.05 12.02 8.89
C ARG A 161 -6.96 10.54 8.50
N LEU A 162 -7.59 10.17 7.38
CA LEU A 162 -7.61 8.84 6.82
C LEU A 162 -7.07 8.86 5.40
N VAL A 163 -6.02 8.08 5.14
CA VAL A 163 -5.40 7.93 3.83
C VAL A 163 -5.57 6.50 3.37
N ALA A 164 -6.25 6.30 2.24
CA ALA A 164 -6.37 5.03 1.56
C ALA A 164 -5.17 4.83 0.61
N ASN A 165 -4.15 4.12 1.08
CA ASN A 165 -2.93 3.91 0.30
C ASN A 165 -3.21 2.96 -0.88
N PRO A 166 -2.81 3.29 -2.13
CA PRO A 166 -3.11 2.52 -3.32
C PRO A 166 -2.60 1.08 -3.27
N GLY A 167 -3.21 0.19 -4.06
CA GLY A 167 -2.65 -1.12 -4.32
C GLY A 167 -1.38 -1.06 -5.17
N CYS A 168 -0.60 -2.12 -5.16
CA CYS A 168 0.70 -2.16 -5.86
C CYS A 168 0.56 -2.06 -7.38
N TYR A 169 -0.30 -2.87 -7.99
CA TYR A 169 -0.59 -2.77 -9.42
C TYR A 169 -1.31 -1.47 -9.79
N THR A 170 -2.19 -0.98 -8.92
CA THR A 170 -2.92 0.27 -9.15
C THR A 170 -1.97 1.45 -9.19
N THR A 171 -1.02 1.52 -8.26
CA THR A 171 0.04 2.54 -8.27
C THR A 171 0.79 2.52 -9.61
N CYS A 172 1.30 1.36 -10.02
CA CYS A 172 2.07 1.22 -11.25
C CYS A 172 1.25 1.61 -12.49
N SER A 173 0.01 1.10 -12.60
CA SER A 173 -0.85 1.31 -13.77
C SER A 173 -1.34 2.77 -13.86
N ILE A 174 -1.75 3.34 -12.73
CA ILE A 174 -2.26 4.72 -12.70
C ILE A 174 -1.13 5.69 -13.04
N LEU A 175 0.04 5.57 -12.40
CA LEU A 175 1.16 6.47 -12.70
C LEU A 175 1.61 6.40 -14.17
N THR A 176 1.51 5.22 -14.79
CA THR A 176 1.83 5.06 -16.22
C THR A 176 0.81 5.75 -17.13
N ALA A 177 -0.49 5.58 -16.87
CA ALA A 177 -1.56 6.02 -17.77
C ALA A 177 -2.10 7.43 -17.44
N TYR A 178 -2.04 7.86 -16.19
CA TYR A 178 -2.67 9.10 -15.70
C TYR A 178 -2.35 10.35 -16.53
N PRO A 179 -1.08 10.66 -16.84
CA PRO A 179 -0.78 11.89 -17.61
C PRO A 179 -1.40 11.85 -19.01
N LEU A 180 -1.41 10.69 -19.66
CA LEU A 180 -1.95 10.54 -21.00
C LEU A 180 -3.48 10.63 -21.00
N VAL A 181 -4.13 10.01 -20.01
CA VAL A 181 -5.58 10.07 -19.84
C VAL A 181 -6.04 11.48 -19.51
N LYS A 182 -5.36 12.13 -18.57
CA LYS A 182 -5.70 13.49 -18.11
C LYS A 182 -5.62 14.52 -19.21
N GLU A 183 -4.61 14.44 -20.07
CA GLU A 183 -4.41 15.36 -21.19
C GLU A 183 -5.22 14.95 -22.45
N GLY A 184 -6.03 13.88 -22.36
CA GLY A 184 -6.86 13.42 -23.47
C GLY A 184 -6.07 12.91 -24.69
N LEU A 185 -4.83 12.45 -24.49
CA LEU A 185 -3.93 12.04 -25.56
C LEU A 185 -4.20 10.62 -26.07
N ILE A 186 -5.08 9.87 -25.40
CA ILE A 186 -5.39 8.47 -25.72
C ILE A 186 -6.89 8.21 -25.62
N ASP A 187 -7.36 7.18 -26.30
CA ASP A 187 -8.67 6.59 -26.00
C ASP A 187 -8.54 5.65 -24.78
N ALA A 188 -8.96 6.16 -23.62
CA ALA A 188 -8.84 5.43 -22.35
C ALA A 188 -9.57 4.09 -22.32
N ASN A 189 -10.61 3.88 -23.17
CA ASN A 189 -11.31 2.60 -23.25
C ASN A 189 -10.55 1.52 -24.05
N THR A 190 -9.43 1.90 -24.67
CA THR A 190 -8.56 0.93 -25.38
C THR A 190 -7.38 0.50 -24.53
N LEU A 191 -7.27 0.95 -23.29
CA LEU A 191 -6.14 0.70 -22.41
C LEU A 191 -6.06 -0.77 -22.01
N ILE A 192 -4.96 -1.40 -22.38
CA ILE A 192 -4.59 -2.75 -21.97
C ILE A 192 -3.40 -2.63 -21.01
N VAL A 193 -3.53 -3.18 -19.82
CA VAL A 193 -2.47 -3.21 -18.81
C VAL A 193 -2.04 -4.66 -18.60
N ASP A 194 -0.88 -5.01 -19.11
CA ASP A 194 -0.24 -6.31 -18.94
C ASP A 194 0.88 -6.18 -17.89
N ALA A 195 0.62 -6.66 -16.67
CA ALA A 195 1.46 -6.40 -15.51
C ALA A 195 2.09 -7.67 -14.93
N LYS A 196 3.36 -7.60 -14.56
CA LYS A 196 4.18 -8.67 -13.99
C LYS A 196 4.61 -8.29 -12.58
N SER A 197 4.29 -9.12 -11.58
CA SER A 197 4.65 -8.88 -10.18
C SER A 197 5.55 -9.96 -9.63
N GLY A 198 6.53 -9.54 -8.85
CA GLY A 198 7.29 -10.45 -8.00
C GLY A 198 6.43 -11.08 -6.89
N THR A 199 6.89 -12.20 -6.37
CA THR A 199 6.14 -13.09 -5.45
C THR A 199 5.84 -12.48 -4.09
N SER A 200 6.65 -11.55 -3.60
CA SER A 200 6.40 -10.89 -2.31
C SER A 200 5.09 -10.10 -2.29
N GLY A 201 4.57 -9.68 -3.46
CA GLY A 201 3.27 -9.04 -3.60
C GLY A 201 2.08 -9.93 -3.18
N ALA A 202 2.24 -11.25 -3.19
CA ALA A 202 1.24 -12.19 -2.72
C ALA A 202 1.18 -12.33 -1.18
N GLY A 203 2.09 -11.67 -0.46
CA GLY A 203 2.18 -11.67 1.01
C GLY A 203 3.01 -12.83 1.56
N ARG A 204 3.23 -12.80 2.90
CA ARG A 204 4.10 -13.75 3.62
C ARG A 204 3.44 -15.11 3.87
N GLY A 205 2.12 -15.21 3.74
CA GLY A 205 1.40 -16.45 3.97
C GLY A 205 1.86 -17.57 3.02
N ALA A 206 2.19 -18.74 3.56
CA ALA A 206 2.56 -19.91 2.78
C ALA A 206 1.36 -20.44 2.00
N LYS A 207 1.44 -20.40 0.69
CA LYS A 207 0.44 -20.91 -0.25
C LYS A 207 1.16 -21.68 -1.35
N VAL A 208 0.56 -22.76 -1.86
CA VAL A 208 1.17 -23.56 -2.94
C VAL A 208 1.66 -22.69 -4.08
N ASN A 209 0.82 -21.79 -4.58
CA ASN A 209 1.18 -20.90 -5.70
C ASN A 209 2.38 -19.95 -5.44
N ASN A 210 2.85 -19.85 -4.20
CA ASN A 210 3.96 -18.99 -3.80
C ASN A 210 5.21 -19.79 -3.42
N LEU A 211 5.15 -21.13 -3.48
CA LEU A 211 6.31 -21.99 -3.18
C LEU A 211 7.35 -21.84 -4.29
N PHE A 212 8.62 -21.95 -3.91
CA PHE A 212 9.74 -21.77 -4.83
C PHE A 212 9.62 -22.68 -6.08
N CYS A 213 9.31 -23.97 -5.90
CA CYS A 213 9.19 -24.93 -7.01
C CYS A 213 7.98 -24.68 -7.93
N GLU A 214 6.97 -23.91 -7.46
CA GLU A 214 5.78 -23.56 -8.26
C GLU A 214 5.99 -22.26 -9.04
N VAL A 215 6.85 -21.38 -8.55
CA VAL A 215 7.08 -20.05 -9.12
C VAL A 215 8.33 -20.00 -9.97
N ASN A 216 9.39 -20.73 -9.57
CA ASN A 216 10.67 -20.69 -10.28
C ASN A 216 10.52 -21.16 -11.73
N GLU A 217 11.17 -20.44 -12.66
CA GLU A 217 11.12 -20.72 -14.11
C GLU A 217 9.70 -20.74 -14.72
N ASN A 218 8.74 -20.08 -14.04
CA ASN A 218 7.35 -20.05 -14.44
C ASN A 218 6.80 -18.62 -14.47
N MET A 219 5.93 -18.32 -15.42
CA MET A 219 5.17 -17.06 -15.48
C MET A 219 3.68 -17.39 -15.63
N LYS A 220 2.88 -16.91 -14.69
CA LYS A 220 1.46 -17.28 -14.62
C LYS A 220 0.56 -16.06 -14.54
N ALA A 221 -0.35 -15.91 -15.52
CA ALA A 221 -1.46 -14.98 -15.42
C ALA A 221 -2.45 -15.45 -14.34
N TYR A 222 -3.01 -14.52 -13.58
CA TYR A 222 -4.03 -14.82 -12.58
C TYR A 222 -5.08 -13.71 -12.48
N GLY A 223 -6.27 -14.05 -12.01
CA GLY A 223 -7.35 -13.08 -11.84
C GLY A 223 -7.70 -12.30 -13.11
N VAL A 224 -7.55 -12.92 -14.29
CA VAL A 224 -7.90 -12.29 -15.57
C VAL A 224 -9.36 -11.87 -15.54
N ALA A 225 -9.66 -10.61 -15.87
CA ALA A 225 -10.98 -9.99 -15.81
C ALA A 225 -11.67 -10.03 -14.41
N THR A 226 -11.00 -10.54 -13.38
CA THR A 226 -11.57 -10.70 -12.03
C THR A 226 -10.66 -10.17 -10.91
N HIS A 227 -9.54 -9.57 -11.26
CA HIS A 227 -8.60 -9.04 -10.27
C HIS A 227 -9.15 -7.79 -9.57
N ARG A 228 -9.06 -7.76 -8.24
CA ARG A 228 -9.65 -6.73 -7.37
C ARG A 228 -9.10 -5.31 -7.59
N HIS A 229 -7.95 -5.16 -8.25
CA HIS A 229 -7.40 -3.85 -8.59
C HIS A 229 -8.04 -3.23 -9.84
N THR A 230 -8.79 -4.00 -10.65
CA THR A 230 -9.44 -3.48 -11.86
C THR A 230 -10.32 -2.26 -11.57
N PRO A 231 -11.34 -2.36 -10.67
CA PRO A 231 -12.22 -1.23 -10.40
C PRO A 231 -11.50 -0.03 -9.77
N GLU A 232 -10.44 -0.26 -9.00
CA GLU A 232 -9.62 0.83 -8.43
C GLU A 232 -8.87 1.61 -9.52
N ILE A 233 -8.31 0.91 -10.52
CA ILE A 233 -7.63 1.56 -11.65
C ILE A 233 -8.65 2.32 -12.51
N GLU A 234 -9.79 1.71 -12.82
CA GLU A 234 -10.87 2.30 -13.60
C GLU A 234 -11.43 3.56 -12.93
N GLU A 235 -11.69 3.52 -11.63
CA GLU A 235 -12.18 4.66 -10.86
C GLU A 235 -11.20 5.84 -10.90
N GLN A 236 -9.92 5.60 -10.60
CA GLN A 236 -8.93 6.68 -10.52
C GLN A 236 -8.59 7.28 -11.89
N LEU A 237 -8.50 6.46 -12.93
CA LEU A 237 -8.31 6.95 -14.29
C LEU A 237 -9.59 7.58 -14.86
N GLY A 238 -10.77 7.10 -14.43
CA GLY A 238 -12.06 7.71 -14.75
C GLY A 238 -12.17 9.14 -14.22
N TYR A 239 -11.70 9.38 -12.99
CA TYR A 239 -11.62 10.76 -12.46
C TYR A 239 -10.69 11.64 -13.30
N ALA A 240 -9.58 11.11 -13.79
CA ALA A 240 -8.67 11.85 -14.66
C ALA A 240 -9.28 12.14 -16.04
N ALA A 241 -10.05 11.18 -16.57
CA ALA A 241 -10.74 11.30 -17.88
C ALA A 241 -12.01 12.16 -17.82
N GLY A 242 -12.57 12.40 -16.62
CA GLY A 242 -13.89 13.03 -16.45
C GLY A 242 -15.05 12.19 -16.94
N LYS A 243 -14.87 10.88 -17.11
CA LYS A 243 -15.88 9.91 -17.57
C LYS A 243 -15.55 8.50 -17.08
N GLU A 244 -16.54 7.62 -17.07
CA GLU A 244 -16.31 6.20 -16.83
C GLU A 244 -15.42 5.60 -17.92
N ILE A 245 -14.52 4.72 -17.53
CA ILE A 245 -13.64 3.98 -18.43
C ILE A 245 -13.63 2.51 -18.06
N THR A 246 -13.31 1.68 -19.04
CA THR A 246 -13.11 0.24 -18.85
C THR A 246 -11.74 -0.13 -19.39
N ILE A 247 -10.97 -0.90 -18.60
CA ILE A 247 -9.64 -1.34 -18.99
C ILE A 247 -9.56 -2.85 -19.14
N SER A 248 -8.60 -3.33 -19.93
CA SER A 248 -8.20 -4.73 -19.94
C SER A 248 -6.98 -4.92 -19.07
N PHE A 249 -7.16 -5.46 -17.84
CA PHE A 249 -6.09 -5.67 -16.87
C PHE A 249 -5.76 -7.15 -16.68
N THR A 250 -4.51 -7.52 -16.95
CA THR A 250 -4.03 -8.90 -16.80
C THR A 250 -2.76 -8.93 -15.94
N PRO A 251 -2.85 -9.28 -14.65
CA PRO A 251 -1.67 -9.45 -13.80
C PRO A 251 -1.04 -10.83 -13.97
N HIS A 252 0.28 -10.88 -13.80
CA HIS A 252 1.07 -12.11 -13.82
C HIS A 252 1.93 -12.20 -12.56
N LEU A 253 2.12 -13.40 -12.06
CA LEU A 253 3.15 -13.73 -11.08
C LEU A 253 4.38 -14.21 -11.84
N VAL A 254 5.55 -13.65 -11.52
CA VAL A 254 6.82 -13.97 -12.19
C VAL A 254 7.87 -14.38 -11.17
N PRO A 255 8.91 -15.15 -11.60
CA PRO A 255 9.90 -15.75 -10.71
C PRO A 255 10.96 -14.73 -10.25
N MET A 256 10.52 -13.68 -9.58
CA MET A 256 11.38 -12.71 -8.91
C MET A 256 10.79 -12.34 -7.55
N ASN A 257 11.62 -11.83 -6.66
CA ASN A 257 11.18 -11.54 -5.30
C ASN A 257 10.28 -10.29 -5.24
N ARG A 258 10.69 -9.19 -5.86
CA ARG A 258 10.07 -7.85 -5.70
C ARG A 258 9.98 -7.12 -7.03
N GLY A 259 9.09 -6.13 -7.05
CA GLY A 259 8.90 -5.22 -8.17
C GLY A 259 7.67 -5.53 -9.01
N ILE A 260 7.25 -4.55 -9.79
CA ILE A 260 6.18 -4.68 -10.79
C ILE A 260 6.67 -4.03 -12.07
N LEU A 261 6.55 -4.76 -13.17
CA LEU A 261 6.68 -4.24 -14.52
C LEU A 261 5.29 -4.27 -15.17
N ALA A 262 4.79 -3.11 -15.60
CA ALA A 262 3.55 -3.03 -16.35
C ALA A 262 3.83 -2.50 -17.76
N THR A 263 3.32 -3.20 -18.77
CA THR A 263 3.27 -2.73 -20.14
C THR A 263 1.86 -2.24 -20.42
N CYS A 264 1.71 -0.97 -20.74
CA CYS A 264 0.43 -0.38 -21.11
C CYS A 264 0.37 -0.20 -22.62
N LEU A 265 -0.57 -0.87 -23.27
CA LEU A 265 -0.88 -0.70 -24.69
C LEU A 265 -2.13 0.16 -24.79
N LEU A 266 -2.13 1.05 -25.76
CA LEU A 266 -3.21 2.03 -25.92
C LEU A 266 -3.28 2.51 -27.38
N TYR A 267 -4.41 3.05 -27.75
CA TYR A 267 -4.60 3.69 -29.05
C TYR A 267 -4.65 5.20 -28.90
N THR A 268 -3.98 5.88 -29.81
CA THR A 268 -4.02 7.34 -29.99
C THR A 268 -4.76 7.65 -31.29
N SER A 269 -4.85 8.92 -31.65
CA SER A 269 -5.25 9.32 -33.02
C SER A 269 -4.27 8.72 -34.05
N PRO A 270 -4.73 8.35 -35.23
CA PRO A 270 -3.85 7.82 -36.27
C PRO A 270 -2.68 8.76 -36.54
N SER A 271 -1.50 8.19 -36.61
CA SER A 271 -0.30 8.93 -37.03
C SER A 271 -0.45 9.32 -38.51
N PRO A 272 0.01 10.51 -38.93
CA PRO A 272 0.07 10.84 -40.34
C PRO A 272 0.93 9.90 -41.19
N ARG A 273 1.63 8.96 -40.56
CA ARG A 273 2.45 7.91 -41.18
C ARG A 273 1.74 6.56 -41.32
N ASP A 274 0.59 6.39 -40.71
CA ASP A 274 -0.27 5.21 -40.82
C ASP A 274 -1.35 5.47 -41.88
#